data_dfc278956e4697b4d6bfbb26c4aa6ac5
#
_entry.id   dfc278956e4697b4d6bfbb26c4aa6ac5
#
_cell.length_a   1.000
_cell.length_b   1.000
_cell.length_c   1.000
_cell.angle_alpha   90.00
_cell.angle_beta   90.00
_cell.angle_gamma   90.00
#
_symmetry.space_group_name_H-M   'P 1'
#
loop_
_entity.id
_entity.type
_entity.pdbx_description
1 polymer ?
#
loop_
_entity_poly.entity_id
_entity_poly.type
_entity_poly.pdbx_seq_one_letter_code
_entity_poly.pdbx_strand_id
1 'polypeptide(L)'
;MEARLKPVRSIPTMSDSSFAAMNDPSPATPIRRSGRWALIAIALVCVLPLLAALYFRFIAPPDASTLAGQALTPAAFPYAAVRRMDGQPLAHAEVAEHWMVVHAGSGLCDSGCRDALYLTRQARTAQGRSMERIQRVWIIADAKRPAADLLALHPDLLLLEPVDGRAIEAFAAAGAIHLVDRRGFVVFRYAPTVDPKAFIRELGKLVKF
;
A
#
# COMPACT_ATOMS: atom_id res chain seq x y z
N MET A 1 9.97 -62.50 67.29
CA MET A 1 9.01 -61.57 66.63
C MET A 1 9.10 -61.86 65.16
N GLU A 2 8.38 -62.91 64.77
CA GLU A 2 8.41 -63.49 63.42
C GLU A 2 7.48 -62.74 62.50
N ALA A 3 8.02 -62.15 61.44
CA ALA A 3 7.26 -61.54 60.38
C ALA A 3 6.85 -62.60 59.35
N ARG A 4 5.57 -62.91 59.29
CA ARG A 4 4.93 -63.81 58.34
C ARG A 4 5.02 -63.21 56.93
N LEU A 5 5.74 -63.88 56.06
CA LEU A 5 5.74 -63.65 54.61
C LEU A 5 4.40 -64.16 54.03
N LYS A 6 3.67 -63.29 53.33
CA LYS A 6 2.49 -63.64 52.55
C LYS A 6 2.89 -64.34 51.25
N PRO A 7 2.16 -65.37 50.83
CA PRO A 7 2.49 -66.10 49.60
C PRO A 7 2.20 -65.24 48.36
N VAL A 8 3.13 -65.27 47.40
CA VAL A 8 3.04 -64.62 46.06
C VAL A 8 1.94 -65.28 45.26
N ARG A 9 1.01 -64.45 44.81
CA ARG A 9 -0.12 -64.87 43.96
C ARG A 9 0.42 -65.25 42.58
N SER A 10 0.16 -66.50 42.16
CA SER A 10 0.53 -67.06 40.86
C SER A 10 -0.09 -66.24 39.71
N ILE A 11 0.74 -65.85 38.77
CA ILE A 11 0.37 -65.17 37.51
C ILE A 11 -0.32 -66.20 36.59
N PRO A 12 -1.51 -65.92 36.05
CA PRO A 12 -2.16 -66.82 35.11
C PRO A 12 -1.37 -66.79 33.79
N THR A 13 -0.93 -67.94 33.33
CA THR A 13 -0.39 -68.15 31.99
C THR A 13 -1.47 -67.91 30.96
N MET A 14 -1.31 -66.86 30.16
CA MET A 14 -2.15 -66.62 28.98
C MET A 14 -1.89 -67.75 27.98
N SER A 15 -2.95 -68.49 27.67
CA SER A 15 -2.90 -69.54 26.65
C SER A 15 -2.67 -68.94 25.27
N ASP A 16 -1.82 -69.63 24.47
CA ASP A 16 -1.39 -69.28 23.10
C ASP A 16 -2.50 -69.13 22.06
N SER A 17 -3.77 -69.30 22.43
CA SER A 17 -4.89 -69.22 21.51
C SER A 17 -5.35 -67.79 21.19
N SER A 18 -4.84 -66.76 21.89
CA SER A 18 -5.22 -65.35 21.62
C SER A 18 -4.33 -64.66 20.56
N PHE A 19 -3.21 -65.24 20.19
CA PHE A 19 -2.32 -64.68 19.16
C PHE A 19 -2.70 -65.04 17.74
N ALA A 20 -3.51 -66.06 17.54
CA ALA A 20 -3.91 -66.55 16.20
C ALA A 20 -5.01 -65.68 15.53
N ALA A 21 -5.69 -64.77 16.29
CA ALA A 21 -6.77 -64.00 15.76
C ALA A 21 -6.39 -62.58 15.25
N MET A 22 -5.10 -62.21 15.33
CA MET A 22 -4.61 -60.90 14.91
C MET A 22 -3.94 -60.85 13.55
N ASN A 23 -3.88 -61.95 12.83
CA ASN A 23 -3.28 -62.05 11.51
C ASN A 23 -4.31 -62.40 10.41
N ASP A 24 -5.56 -61.90 10.55
CA ASP A 24 -6.47 -61.98 9.43
C ASP A 24 -6.11 -60.84 8.46
N PRO A 25 -5.63 -61.13 7.22
CA PRO A 25 -5.36 -60.09 6.25
C PRO A 25 -6.71 -59.45 5.85
N SER A 26 -6.96 -58.27 6.37
CA SER A 26 -8.07 -57.42 5.93
C SER A 26 -8.11 -57.45 4.39
N PRO A 27 -9.25 -57.73 3.74
CA PRO A 27 -9.32 -57.79 2.28
C PRO A 27 -8.86 -56.44 1.74
N ALA A 28 -7.74 -56.46 1.01
CA ALA A 28 -7.22 -55.30 0.30
C ALA A 28 -8.36 -54.78 -0.61
N THR A 29 -8.97 -53.68 -0.22
CA THR A 29 -9.92 -52.97 -1.06
C THR A 29 -9.25 -52.72 -2.41
N PRO A 30 -9.82 -53.18 -3.54
CA PRO A 30 -9.21 -52.96 -4.82
C PRO A 30 -9.19 -51.45 -5.07
N ILE A 31 -7.97 -50.88 -5.17
CA ILE A 31 -7.75 -49.50 -5.61
C ILE A 31 -8.31 -49.42 -7.03
N ARG A 32 -9.57 -49.05 -7.14
CA ARG A 32 -10.28 -48.89 -8.39
C ARG A 32 -9.47 -47.92 -9.27
N ARG A 33 -9.23 -48.34 -10.51
CA ARG A 33 -8.51 -47.67 -11.60
C ARG A 33 -9.05 -46.23 -11.92
N SER A 34 -8.96 -45.31 -10.95
CA SER A 34 -9.22 -43.89 -11.18
C SER A 34 -7.89 -43.10 -11.30
N GLY A 35 -6.75 -43.79 -11.44
CA GLY A 35 -5.45 -43.14 -11.53
C GLY A 35 -5.35 -42.11 -12.67
N ARG A 36 -6.05 -42.34 -13.77
CA ARG A 36 -6.11 -41.37 -14.88
C ARG A 36 -6.85 -40.11 -14.50
N TRP A 37 -7.97 -40.23 -13.79
CA TRP A 37 -8.76 -39.10 -13.33
C TRP A 37 -8.04 -38.33 -12.22
N ALA A 38 -7.32 -39.03 -11.33
CA ALA A 38 -6.49 -38.39 -10.32
C ALA A 38 -5.31 -37.60 -10.94
N LEU A 39 -4.66 -38.15 -11.97
CA LEU A 39 -3.59 -37.45 -12.70
C LEU A 39 -4.14 -36.23 -13.44
N ILE A 40 -5.30 -36.32 -14.07
CA ILE A 40 -5.97 -35.20 -14.73
C ILE A 40 -6.35 -34.13 -13.70
N ALA A 41 -6.89 -34.52 -12.54
CA ALA A 41 -7.23 -33.57 -11.48
C ALA A 41 -5.99 -32.83 -10.94
N ILE A 42 -4.90 -33.54 -10.71
CA ILE A 42 -3.63 -32.93 -10.27
C ILE A 42 -3.10 -31.98 -11.36
N ALA A 43 -3.06 -32.42 -12.61
CA ALA A 43 -2.63 -31.59 -13.72
C ALA A 43 -3.49 -30.33 -13.84
N LEU A 44 -4.80 -30.44 -13.66
CA LEU A 44 -5.75 -29.32 -13.75
C LEU A 44 -5.52 -28.32 -12.61
N VAL A 45 -5.31 -28.79 -11.39
CA VAL A 45 -5.00 -27.92 -10.22
C VAL A 45 -3.67 -27.18 -10.43
N CYS A 46 -2.67 -27.80 -11.07
CA CYS A 46 -1.39 -27.14 -11.33
C CYS A 46 -1.44 -26.19 -12.53
N VAL A 47 -2.15 -26.55 -13.59
CA VAL A 47 -2.19 -25.79 -14.86
C VAL A 47 -3.18 -24.62 -14.79
N LEU A 48 -4.31 -24.80 -14.11
CA LEU A 48 -5.37 -23.78 -14.06
C LEU A 48 -4.91 -22.45 -13.47
N PRO A 49 -4.17 -22.38 -12.35
CA PRO A 49 -3.64 -21.10 -11.84
C PRO A 49 -2.63 -20.46 -12.80
N LEU A 50 -1.83 -21.27 -13.51
CA LEU A 50 -0.90 -20.76 -14.51
C LEU A 50 -1.63 -20.14 -15.70
N LEU A 51 -2.65 -20.84 -16.22
CA LEU A 51 -3.49 -20.31 -17.29
C LEU A 51 -4.26 -19.07 -16.84
N ALA A 52 -4.78 -19.05 -15.62
CA ALA A 52 -5.43 -17.88 -15.05
C ALA A 52 -4.46 -16.68 -14.95
N ALA A 53 -3.23 -16.90 -14.49
CA ALA A 53 -2.20 -15.86 -14.42
C ALA A 53 -1.85 -15.32 -15.82
N LEU A 54 -1.69 -16.20 -16.82
CA LEU A 54 -1.46 -15.80 -18.20
C LEU A 54 -2.65 -15.04 -18.79
N TYR A 55 -3.86 -15.49 -18.52
CA TYR A 55 -5.09 -14.83 -18.96
C TYR A 55 -5.16 -13.39 -18.40
N PHE A 56 -5.00 -13.21 -17.09
CA PHE A 56 -5.00 -11.88 -16.48
C PHE A 56 -3.81 -11.03 -16.92
N ARG A 57 -2.68 -11.62 -17.26
CA ARG A 57 -1.49 -10.87 -17.71
C ARG A 57 -1.63 -10.37 -19.14
N PHE A 58 -2.27 -11.14 -20.07
CA PHE A 58 -2.24 -10.85 -21.49
C PHE A 58 -3.61 -10.48 -22.09
N ILE A 59 -4.72 -11.01 -21.56
CA ILE A 59 -6.05 -10.83 -22.14
C ILE A 59 -6.90 -9.87 -21.32
N ALA A 60 -6.89 -9.98 -20.00
CA ALA A 60 -7.62 -9.12 -19.08
C ALA A 60 -6.69 -8.63 -17.99
N PRO A 61 -5.69 -7.76 -18.31
CA PRO A 61 -4.89 -7.16 -17.27
C PRO A 61 -5.84 -6.46 -16.29
N PRO A 62 -5.71 -6.68 -14.97
CA PRO A 62 -6.54 -5.97 -14.02
C PRO A 62 -6.35 -4.48 -14.31
N ASP A 63 -7.45 -3.79 -14.55
CA ASP A 63 -7.43 -2.37 -14.82
C ASP A 63 -6.59 -1.67 -13.76
N ALA A 64 -5.52 -0.98 -14.17
CA ALA A 64 -4.75 -0.10 -13.32
C ALA A 64 -5.63 1.04 -12.74
N SER A 65 -6.87 1.12 -13.21
CA SER A 65 -7.92 2.05 -12.80
C SER A 65 -8.45 1.87 -11.36
N THR A 66 -7.93 0.90 -10.60
CA THR A 66 -8.19 0.85 -9.15
C THR A 66 -7.44 1.92 -8.36
N LEU A 67 -6.51 2.62 -9.02
CA LEU A 67 -5.81 3.76 -8.45
C LEU A 67 -6.64 5.03 -8.71
N ALA A 68 -6.87 5.82 -7.67
CA ALA A 68 -7.52 7.13 -7.81
C ALA A 68 -6.61 8.13 -8.52
N GLY A 69 -5.29 7.92 -8.42
CA GLY A 69 -4.25 8.70 -9.06
C GLY A 69 -3.74 8.07 -10.35
N GLN A 70 -3.36 8.92 -11.29
CA GLN A 70 -2.61 8.54 -12.47
C GLN A 70 -1.14 8.35 -12.11
N ALA A 71 -0.61 7.14 -12.29
CA ALA A 71 0.82 6.90 -12.16
C ALA A 71 1.58 7.66 -13.25
N LEU A 72 2.64 8.35 -12.87
CA LEU A 72 3.51 9.09 -13.79
C LEU A 72 4.81 8.33 -13.99
N THR A 73 5.48 8.59 -15.11
CA THR A 73 6.90 8.23 -15.23
C THR A 73 7.65 9.02 -14.16
N PRO A 74 8.38 8.35 -13.25
CA PRO A 74 9.06 9.05 -12.16
C PRO A 74 9.99 10.14 -12.66
N ALA A 75 9.75 11.37 -12.26
CA ALA A 75 10.57 12.54 -12.58
C ALA A 75 11.05 13.17 -11.28
N ALA A 76 12.29 13.60 -11.23
CA ALA A 76 12.85 14.24 -10.04
C ALA A 76 12.10 15.55 -9.73
N PHE A 77 11.76 15.75 -8.45
CA PHE A 77 11.19 17.02 -7.99
C PHE A 77 12.24 18.13 -8.17
N PRO A 78 11.87 19.29 -8.73
CA PRO A 78 12.84 20.33 -9.11
C PRO A 78 13.24 21.20 -7.91
N TYR A 79 13.96 20.64 -6.94
CA TYR A 79 14.37 21.37 -5.71
C TYR A 79 15.11 22.67 -5.99
N ALA A 80 16.00 22.68 -7.00
CA ALA A 80 16.75 23.87 -7.36
C ALA A 80 15.91 24.97 -8.00
N ALA A 81 14.72 24.64 -8.50
CA ALA A 81 13.83 25.57 -9.19
C ALA A 81 12.70 26.12 -8.29
N VAL A 82 12.70 25.74 -7.02
CA VAL A 82 11.75 26.25 -6.00
C VAL A 82 12.50 26.76 -4.79
N ARG A 83 11.92 27.72 -4.10
CA ARG A 83 12.40 28.25 -2.82
C ARG A 83 11.25 28.46 -1.86
N ARG A 84 11.54 28.55 -0.59
CA ARG A 84 10.57 28.96 0.44
C ARG A 84 10.18 30.41 0.28
N MET A 85 9.04 30.82 0.80
CA MET A 85 8.61 32.23 0.77
C MET A 85 9.49 33.19 1.57
N ASP A 86 10.37 32.68 2.44
CA ASP A 86 11.41 33.43 3.14
C ASP A 86 12.70 33.59 2.31
N GLY A 87 12.70 33.09 1.07
CA GLY A 87 13.81 33.14 0.14
C GLY A 87 14.84 32.02 0.30
N GLN A 88 14.72 31.18 1.32
CA GLN A 88 15.63 30.07 1.54
C GLN A 88 15.40 28.94 0.53
N PRO A 89 16.46 28.30 0.00
CA PRO A 89 16.32 27.14 -0.86
C PRO A 89 15.69 25.97 -0.08
N LEU A 90 14.90 25.14 -0.77
CA LEU A 90 14.45 23.87 -0.21
C LEU A 90 15.47 22.77 -0.52
N ALA A 91 16.15 22.26 0.51
CA ALA A 91 17.04 21.12 0.32
C ALA A 91 16.25 19.80 0.37
N HIS A 92 16.59 18.84 -0.51
CA HIS A 92 15.98 17.51 -0.48
C HIS A 92 16.10 16.85 0.89
N ALA A 93 17.23 17.01 1.57
CA ALA A 93 17.49 16.44 2.91
C ALA A 93 16.45 16.84 3.97
N GLU A 94 15.81 18.01 3.82
CA GLU A 94 14.77 18.48 4.75
C GLU A 94 13.45 17.70 4.64
N VAL A 95 13.20 17.11 3.49
CA VAL A 95 11.95 16.39 3.16
C VAL A 95 12.17 14.93 2.77
N ALA A 96 13.42 14.44 2.81
CA ALA A 96 13.81 13.11 2.33
C ALA A 96 13.06 11.95 3.00
N GLU A 97 12.64 12.10 4.24
CA GLU A 97 11.89 11.07 4.97
C GLU A 97 10.37 11.20 4.82
N HIS A 98 9.91 12.18 4.03
CA HIS A 98 8.50 12.49 3.90
C HIS A 98 7.99 12.21 2.49
N TRP A 99 6.75 11.77 2.43
CA TRP A 99 5.95 11.86 1.24
C TRP A 99 5.48 13.30 1.08
N MET A 100 5.72 13.94 -0.07
CA MET A 100 5.22 15.28 -0.30
C MET A 100 3.92 15.23 -1.09
N VAL A 101 2.87 15.88 -0.56
CA VAL A 101 1.60 16.10 -1.23
C VAL A 101 1.61 17.52 -1.75
N VAL A 102 1.84 17.67 -3.06
CA VAL A 102 2.11 18.95 -3.71
C VAL A 102 0.89 19.43 -4.47
N HIS A 103 0.46 20.64 -4.17
CA HIS A 103 -0.51 21.39 -4.98
C HIS A 103 0.16 22.64 -5.54
N ALA A 104 -0.07 22.95 -6.81
CA ALA A 104 0.42 24.18 -7.44
C ALA A 104 -0.77 25.04 -7.88
N GLY A 105 -0.70 26.33 -7.58
CA GLY A 105 -1.78 27.24 -7.91
C GLY A 105 -1.49 28.70 -7.57
N SER A 106 -2.42 29.60 -7.91
CA SER A 106 -2.31 31.02 -7.58
C SER A 106 -2.35 31.27 -6.08
N GLY A 107 -1.57 32.25 -5.59
CA GLY A 107 -1.63 32.68 -4.20
C GLY A 107 -2.98 33.26 -3.78
N LEU A 108 -3.82 33.70 -4.71
CA LEU A 108 -5.19 34.13 -4.39
C LEU A 108 -6.13 32.96 -4.04
N CYS A 109 -5.75 31.75 -4.36
CA CYS A 109 -6.44 30.51 -4.01
C CYS A 109 -7.97 30.57 -4.23
N ASP A 110 -8.40 30.29 -5.43
CA ASP A 110 -9.81 30.16 -5.79
C ASP A 110 -10.51 28.99 -5.05
N SER A 111 -11.75 28.71 -5.37
CA SER A 111 -12.51 27.62 -4.75
C SER A 111 -11.83 26.25 -4.97
N GLY A 112 -11.36 25.96 -6.19
CA GLY A 112 -10.69 24.69 -6.50
C GLY A 112 -9.38 24.52 -5.72
N CYS A 113 -8.60 25.57 -5.57
CA CYS A 113 -7.42 25.59 -4.73
C CYS A 113 -7.77 25.32 -3.25
N ARG A 114 -8.80 26.00 -2.71
CA ARG A 114 -9.25 25.79 -1.32
C ARG A 114 -9.70 24.34 -1.09
N ASP A 115 -10.43 23.77 -2.03
CA ASP A 115 -10.87 22.37 -1.99
C ASP A 115 -9.67 21.41 -2.00
N ALA A 116 -8.66 21.67 -2.83
CA ALA A 116 -7.44 20.88 -2.87
C ALA A 116 -6.64 20.98 -1.54
N LEU A 117 -6.50 22.19 -0.99
CA LEU A 117 -5.84 22.39 0.30
C LEU A 117 -6.61 21.71 1.44
N TYR A 118 -7.93 21.79 1.43
CA TYR A 118 -8.78 21.10 2.40
C TYR A 118 -8.65 19.58 2.28
N LEU A 119 -8.75 19.04 1.07
CA LEU A 119 -8.63 17.61 0.80
C LEU A 119 -7.27 17.07 1.27
N THR A 120 -6.18 17.74 0.92
CA THR A 120 -4.82 17.31 1.32
C THR A 120 -4.64 17.37 2.83
N ARG A 121 -5.25 18.34 3.53
CA ARG A 121 -5.27 18.40 5.00
C ARG A 121 -6.02 17.21 5.58
N GLN A 122 -7.22 16.92 5.09
CA GLN A 122 -8.03 15.79 5.54
C GLN A 122 -7.30 14.46 5.28
N ALA A 123 -6.70 14.34 4.11
CA ALA A 123 -5.94 13.14 3.75
C ALA A 123 -4.75 12.91 4.68
N ARG A 124 -3.98 13.94 5.03
CA ARG A 124 -2.89 13.86 5.98
C ARG A 124 -3.38 13.48 7.38
N THR A 125 -4.39 14.19 7.89
CA THR A 125 -4.94 13.94 9.24
C THR A 125 -5.52 12.53 9.37
N ALA A 126 -6.16 12.02 8.33
CA ALA A 126 -6.73 10.67 8.30
C ALA A 126 -5.67 9.55 8.43
N GLN A 127 -4.39 9.84 8.23
CA GLN A 127 -3.31 8.86 8.39
C GLN A 127 -2.90 8.62 9.86
N GLY A 128 -3.46 9.36 10.81
CA GLY A 128 -3.18 9.20 12.24
C GLY A 128 -1.68 9.32 12.53
N ARG A 129 -1.07 8.30 13.13
CA ARG A 129 0.37 8.32 13.47
C ARG A 129 1.29 8.50 12.26
N SER A 130 0.86 8.08 11.07
CA SER A 130 1.66 8.21 9.85
C SER A 130 1.58 9.61 9.23
N MET A 131 0.78 10.51 9.77
CA MET A 131 0.65 11.87 9.23
C MET A 131 1.98 12.66 9.29
N GLU A 132 2.84 12.34 10.23
CA GLU A 132 4.17 12.97 10.36
C GLU A 132 5.10 12.65 9.20
N ARG A 133 4.82 11.55 8.48
CA ARG A 133 5.55 11.17 7.27
C ARG A 133 5.07 11.88 6.02
N ILE A 134 4.10 12.79 6.14
CA ILE A 134 3.50 13.51 5.03
C ILE A 134 3.75 15.00 5.19
N GLN A 135 4.50 15.57 4.27
CA GLN A 135 4.68 17.01 4.12
C GLN A 135 3.71 17.52 3.06
N ARG A 136 2.85 18.46 3.43
CA ARG A 136 2.00 19.18 2.47
C ARG A 136 2.76 20.36 1.93
N VAL A 137 2.68 20.53 0.61
CA VAL A 137 3.41 21.59 -0.10
C VAL A 137 2.43 22.34 -1.00
N TRP A 138 2.48 23.65 -0.96
CA TRP A 138 1.81 24.51 -1.91
C TRP A 138 2.81 25.36 -2.67
N ILE A 139 2.92 25.13 -3.99
CA ILE A 139 3.73 25.93 -4.89
C ILE A 139 2.86 27.09 -5.39
N ILE A 140 3.23 28.30 -5.03
CA ILE A 140 2.52 29.53 -5.42
C ILE A 140 3.02 29.90 -6.82
N ALA A 141 2.17 29.68 -7.82
CA ALA A 141 2.51 29.81 -9.24
C ALA A 141 2.66 31.25 -9.71
N ASP A 142 2.18 32.19 -8.93
CA ASP A 142 2.27 33.63 -9.22
C ASP A 142 2.89 34.38 -8.04
N ALA A 143 3.23 35.64 -8.23
CA ALA A 143 3.81 36.47 -7.17
C ALA A 143 2.78 36.95 -6.12
N LYS A 144 1.57 36.40 -6.11
CA LYS A 144 0.51 36.83 -5.19
C LYS A 144 0.65 36.14 -3.85
N ARG A 145 0.49 36.91 -2.78
CA ARG A 145 0.58 36.38 -1.42
C ARG A 145 -0.74 35.74 -0.99
N PRO A 146 -0.71 34.54 -0.39
CA PRO A 146 -1.88 33.94 0.24
C PRO A 146 -2.44 34.80 1.37
N ALA A 147 -3.76 34.76 1.53
CA ALA A 147 -4.43 35.44 2.64
C ALA A 147 -4.06 34.82 3.99
N ALA A 148 -3.84 35.65 5.00
CA ALA A 148 -3.39 35.18 6.31
C ALA A 148 -4.39 34.28 7.03
N ASP A 149 -5.68 34.50 6.84
CA ASP A 149 -6.76 33.66 7.36
C ASP A 149 -6.75 32.26 6.75
N LEU A 150 -6.46 32.16 5.44
CA LEU A 150 -6.28 30.86 4.77
C LEU A 150 -5.06 30.10 5.34
N LEU A 151 -3.94 30.79 5.53
CA LEU A 151 -2.74 30.18 6.08
C LEU A 151 -2.95 29.71 7.53
N ALA A 152 -3.71 30.45 8.32
CA ALA A 152 -4.05 30.07 9.70
C ALA A 152 -4.83 28.73 9.75
N LEU A 153 -5.60 28.40 8.70
CA LEU A 153 -6.28 27.10 8.58
C LEU A 153 -5.34 25.96 8.22
N HIS A 154 -4.13 26.26 7.75
CA HIS A 154 -3.16 25.26 7.22
C HIS A 154 -1.76 25.46 7.81
N PRO A 155 -1.57 25.33 9.14
CA PRO A 155 -0.28 25.64 9.80
C PRO A 155 0.86 24.68 9.43
N ASP A 156 0.53 23.51 8.89
CA ASP A 156 1.46 22.45 8.45
C ASP A 156 1.86 22.54 6.98
N LEU A 157 1.43 23.62 6.30
CA LEU A 157 1.63 23.78 4.86
C LEU A 157 2.98 24.44 4.57
N LEU A 158 3.85 23.76 3.85
CA LEU A 158 5.08 24.32 3.33
C LEU A 158 4.78 25.11 2.07
N LEU A 159 5.06 26.41 2.12
CA LEU A 159 4.86 27.32 1.01
C LEU A 159 6.13 27.46 0.20
N LEU A 160 6.03 27.22 -1.10
CA LEU A 160 7.12 27.38 -2.04
C LEU A 160 6.73 28.35 -3.15
N GLU A 161 7.71 29.04 -3.68
CA GLU A 161 7.58 29.84 -4.89
C GLU A 161 8.60 29.36 -5.93
N PRO A 162 8.28 29.40 -7.22
CA PRO A 162 9.20 29.04 -8.27
C PRO A 162 10.28 30.10 -8.41
N VAL A 163 11.52 29.66 -8.64
CA VAL A 163 12.63 30.54 -8.99
C VAL A 163 12.50 30.98 -10.45
N ASP A 164 12.02 30.07 -11.30
CA ASP A 164 11.70 30.32 -12.69
C ASP A 164 10.39 29.62 -13.09
N GLY A 165 9.80 30.03 -14.22
CA GLY A 165 8.53 29.48 -14.69
C GLY A 165 8.56 27.99 -15.03
N ARG A 166 9.73 27.40 -15.25
CA ARG A 166 9.88 25.97 -15.63
C ARG A 166 9.56 25.02 -14.49
N ALA A 167 9.79 25.46 -13.25
CA ALA A 167 9.45 24.64 -12.09
C ALA A 167 7.95 24.29 -12.01
N ILE A 168 7.11 25.13 -12.60
CA ILE A 168 5.65 24.97 -12.54
C ILE A 168 5.14 24.07 -13.65
N GLU A 169 5.85 23.97 -14.78
CA GLU A 169 5.41 23.18 -15.94
C GLU A 169 5.17 21.70 -15.55
N ALA A 170 6.01 21.15 -14.68
CA ALA A 170 5.83 19.78 -14.16
C ALA A 170 4.53 19.61 -13.34
N PHE A 171 3.98 20.71 -12.80
CA PHE A 171 2.80 20.75 -11.95
C PHE A 171 1.64 21.54 -12.59
N ALA A 172 1.74 21.87 -13.88
CA ALA A 172 0.86 22.80 -14.60
C ALA A 172 -0.59 22.30 -14.79
N ALA A 173 -0.90 21.07 -14.42
CA ALA A 173 -2.29 20.61 -14.43
C ALA A 173 -3.06 21.37 -13.34
N ALA A 174 -3.83 22.38 -13.76
CA ALA A 174 -4.57 23.26 -12.86
C ALA A 174 -5.40 22.48 -11.84
N GLY A 175 -5.19 22.76 -10.56
CA GLY A 175 -5.92 22.12 -9.46
C GLY A 175 -5.52 20.70 -9.15
N ALA A 176 -4.58 20.09 -9.89
CA ALA A 176 -4.12 18.73 -9.61
C ALA A 176 -3.30 18.66 -8.31
N ILE A 177 -3.35 17.50 -7.68
CA ILE A 177 -2.50 17.15 -6.53
C ILE A 177 -1.45 16.16 -7.03
N HIS A 178 -0.20 16.43 -6.75
CA HIS A 178 0.92 15.55 -7.11
C HIS A 178 1.48 14.90 -5.86
N LEU A 179 1.88 13.65 -5.98
CA LEU A 179 2.55 12.92 -4.91
C LEU A 179 4.02 12.71 -5.27
N VAL A 180 4.88 13.11 -4.35
CA VAL A 180 6.33 12.94 -4.45
C VAL A 180 6.75 11.92 -3.41
N ASP A 181 7.54 10.94 -3.81
CA ASP A 181 8.03 9.92 -2.91
C ASP A 181 9.17 10.43 -2.01
N ARG A 182 9.58 9.62 -1.04
CA ARG A 182 10.67 9.95 -0.11
C ARG A 182 12.03 10.10 -0.77
N ARG A 183 12.19 9.61 -2.00
CA ARG A 183 13.41 9.79 -2.81
C ARG A 183 13.39 11.08 -3.62
N GLY A 184 12.28 11.83 -3.57
CA GLY A 184 12.11 13.07 -4.30
C GLY A 184 11.65 12.90 -5.74
N PHE A 185 10.98 11.79 -6.08
CA PHE A 185 10.40 11.61 -7.42
C PHE A 185 8.90 11.86 -7.41
N VAL A 186 8.42 12.61 -8.38
CA VAL A 186 6.99 12.79 -8.65
C VAL A 186 6.46 11.49 -9.26
N VAL A 187 5.56 10.80 -8.55
CA VAL A 187 5.12 9.43 -8.91
C VAL A 187 3.65 9.34 -9.28
N PHE A 188 2.79 10.18 -8.70
CA PHE A 188 1.36 10.20 -8.98
C PHE A 188 0.83 11.61 -9.20
N ARG A 189 -0.22 11.68 -10.02
CA ARG A 189 -1.04 12.88 -10.21
C ARG A 189 -2.50 12.53 -9.97
N TYR A 190 -3.17 13.31 -9.17
CA TYR A 190 -4.61 13.22 -8.90
C TYR A 190 -5.33 14.37 -9.53
N ALA A 191 -6.43 14.08 -10.23
CA ALA A 191 -7.26 15.11 -10.81
C ALA A 191 -7.94 15.96 -9.72
N PRO A 192 -8.32 17.23 -10.01
CA PRO A 192 -9.06 18.07 -9.05
C PRO A 192 -10.39 17.43 -8.59
N THR A 193 -10.97 16.58 -9.43
CA THR A 193 -12.24 15.88 -9.19
C THR A 193 -12.05 14.48 -8.56
N VAL A 194 -10.87 14.19 -8.02
CA VAL A 194 -10.60 12.88 -7.38
C VAL A 194 -11.58 12.64 -6.22
N ASP A 195 -12.09 11.39 -6.12
CA ASP A 195 -12.88 11.00 -4.95
C ASP A 195 -12.05 11.12 -3.67
N PRO A 196 -12.46 11.95 -2.69
CA PRO A 196 -11.70 12.15 -1.46
C PRO A 196 -11.41 10.86 -0.69
N LYS A 197 -12.38 9.93 -0.64
CA LYS A 197 -12.22 8.66 0.07
C LYS A 197 -11.20 7.76 -0.61
N ALA A 198 -11.19 7.74 -1.94
CA ALA A 198 -10.22 6.98 -2.73
C ALA A 198 -8.82 7.55 -2.54
N PHE A 199 -8.64 8.87 -2.62
CA PHE A 199 -7.36 9.55 -2.38
C PHE A 199 -6.80 9.27 -0.98
N ILE A 200 -7.62 9.45 0.07
CA ILE A 200 -7.22 9.18 1.47
C ILE A 200 -6.78 7.73 1.65
N ARG A 201 -7.53 6.77 1.10
CA ARG A 201 -7.24 5.35 1.19
C ARG A 201 -5.95 4.97 0.46
N GLU A 202 -5.73 5.54 -0.72
CA GLU A 202 -4.54 5.30 -1.52
C GLU A 202 -3.28 5.88 -0.86
N LEU A 203 -3.35 7.14 -0.43
CA LEU A 203 -2.27 7.78 0.34
C LEU A 203 -1.91 6.94 1.58
N GLY A 204 -2.91 6.43 2.29
CA GLY A 204 -2.71 5.59 3.46
C GLY A 204 -2.01 4.26 3.19
N LYS A 205 -2.16 3.70 1.99
CA LYS A 205 -1.41 2.51 1.58
C LYS A 205 0.06 2.84 1.33
N LEU A 206 0.34 3.97 0.65
CA LEU A 206 1.68 4.38 0.26
C LEU A 206 2.55 4.79 1.45
N VAL A 207 1.98 5.51 2.41
CA VAL A 207 2.71 6.07 3.57
C VAL A 207 3.10 5.01 4.62
N LYS A 208 2.47 3.82 4.59
CA LYS A 208 2.77 2.72 5.53
C LYS A 208 4.10 2.03 5.23
N PHE A 209 4.59 2.12 4.02
CA PHE A 209 5.86 1.57 3.56
C PHE A 209 6.90 2.69 3.44
#